data_94d171a78747bfecd77a7d6edb74e288
#
_entry.id   94d171a78747bfecd77a7d6edb74e288
#
_cell.length_a   1.000
_cell.length_b   1.000
_cell.length_c   1.000
_cell.angle_alpha   90.00
_cell.angle_beta   90.00
_cell.angle_gamma   90.00
#
_symmetry.space_group_name_H-M   'P 1'
#
loop_
_entity.id
_entity.type
_entity.pdbx_description
1 polymer ?
#
loop_
_entity_poly.entity_id
_entity_poly.type
_entity_poly.pdbx_seq_one_letter_code
_entity_poly.pdbx_strand_id
1 'polypeptide(L)'
;VAQMIEAGEIAVARDDDGRPVGSVRVRRLDAETAELGMLSVDPAAFGAGTGRALLTFAEQRHGTAFMQLELLVPHGAPHPQKERLHDWYSRLGYVQISSRVFDEPLLAGPADLRTYRKSLRAAPAT
;
A
#
# COMPACT_ATOMS: atom_id res chain seq x y z
N VAL A 1 5.84 5.59 18.92
CA VAL A 1 5.86 6.08 17.55
C VAL A 1 6.95 5.36 16.78
N ALA A 2 6.60 4.78 15.64
CA ALA A 2 7.56 4.03 14.84
C ALA A 2 8.54 5.00 14.14
N GLN A 3 9.82 4.64 14.16
CA GLN A 3 10.86 5.37 13.43
C GLN A 3 10.97 4.81 12.01
N MET A 4 10.99 5.68 11.02
CA MET A 4 11.14 5.27 9.62
C MET A 4 12.60 5.34 9.20
N ILE A 5 13.08 4.28 8.56
CA ILE A 5 14.43 4.18 8.00
C ILE A 5 14.30 3.88 6.51
N GLU A 6 14.90 4.72 5.68
CA GLU A 6 14.89 4.52 4.23
C GLU A 6 16.13 3.78 3.75
N ALA A 7 15.91 2.89 2.78
CA ALA A 7 16.99 2.23 2.05
C ALA A 7 16.54 2.06 0.59
N GLY A 8 16.91 3.00 -0.28
CA GLY A 8 16.45 3.01 -1.67
C GLY A 8 14.93 3.19 -1.77
N GLU A 9 14.25 2.22 -2.38
CA GLU A 9 12.79 2.24 -2.53
C GLU A 9 12.05 1.69 -1.32
N ILE A 10 12.75 1.12 -0.35
CA ILE A 10 12.15 0.47 0.81
C ILE A 10 12.26 1.38 2.02
N ALA A 11 11.17 1.53 2.76
CA ALA A 11 11.18 2.14 4.08
C ALA A 11 10.79 1.09 5.12
N VAL A 12 11.48 1.10 6.24
CA VAL A 12 11.25 0.18 7.35
C VAL A 12 10.82 0.98 8.57
N ALA A 13 9.72 0.57 9.19
CA ALA A 13 9.29 1.11 10.48
C ALA A 13 9.91 0.30 11.59
N ARG A 14 10.49 0.97 12.59
CA ARG A 14 11.04 0.34 13.79
C ARG A 14 10.30 0.82 15.02
N ASP A 15 10.16 -0.07 16.01
CA ASP A 15 9.61 0.32 17.30
C ASP A 15 10.65 1.05 18.16
N ASP A 16 10.28 1.38 19.40
CA ASP A 16 11.16 2.11 20.31
C ASP A 16 12.41 1.31 20.71
N ASP A 17 12.36 -0.02 20.58
CA ASP A 17 13.48 -0.92 20.86
C ASP A 17 14.36 -1.13 19.61
N GLY A 18 14.04 -0.46 18.49
CA GLY A 18 14.77 -0.60 17.25
C GLY A 18 14.42 -1.83 16.42
N ARG A 19 13.38 -2.55 16.77
CA ARG A 19 12.97 -3.75 16.04
C ARG A 19 12.16 -3.37 14.81
N PRO A 20 12.40 -4.00 13.64
CA PRO A 20 11.55 -3.80 12.48
C PRO A 20 10.13 -4.30 12.76
N VAL A 21 9.12 -3.46 12.53
CA VAL A 21 7.73 -3.81 12.75
C VAL A 21 6.89 -3.67 11.49
N GLY A 22 7.47 -3.19 10.40
CA GLY A 22 6.79 -3.10 9.13
C GLY A 22 7.68 -2.50 8.06
N SER A 23 7.21 -2.61 6.81
CA SER A 23 7.95 -2.07 5.67
C SER A 23 6.99 -1.72 4.55
N VAL A 24 7.46 -0.86 3.65
CA VAL A 24 6.74 -0.50 2.43
C VAL A 24 7.76 -0.17 1.35
N ARG A 25 7.42 -0.52 0.11
CA ARG A 25 8.18 -0.11 -1.06
C ARG A 25 7.46 1.05 -1.72
N VAL A 26 8.21 2.09 -2.09
CA VAL A 26 7.67 3.26 -2.79
C VAL A 26 8.56 3.56 -3.97
N ARG A 27 7.97 3.70 -5.14
CA ARG A 27 8.72 4.09 -6.33
C ARG A 27 7.93 5.10 -7.15
N ARG A 28 8.64 5.96 -7.86
CA ARG A 28 8.00 6.88 -8.78
C ARG A 28 7.75 6.16 -10.10
N LEU A 29 6.51 6.22 -10.60
CA LEU A 29 6.16 5.68 -11.92
C LEU A 29 6.37 6.71 -13.01
N ASP A 30 5.99 7.97 -12.74
CA ASP A 30 6.14 9.09 -13.66
C ASP A 30 6.17 10.40 -12.85
N ALA A 31 6.08 11.54 -13.54
CA ALA A 31 6.17 12.85 -12.88
C ALA A 31 5.03 13.09 -11.89
N GLU A 32 3.88 12.45 -12.06
CA GLU A 32 2.70 12.73 -11.26
C GLU A 32 2.28 11.59 -10.34
N THR A 33 2.80 10.38 -10.55
CA THR A 33 2.32 9.19 -9.86
C THR A 33 3.47 8.43 -9.22
N ALA A 34 3.32 8.08 -7.95
CA ALA A 34 4.14 7.10 -7.26
C ALA A 34 3.32 5.84 -6.99
N GLU A 35 4.00 4.74 -6.77
CA GLU A 35 3.37 3.46 -6.46
C GLU A 35 3.91 2.95 -5.14
N LEU A 36 3.01 2.50 -4.27
CA LEU A 36 3.40 1.76 -3.08
C LEU A 36 3.13 0.27 -3.30
N GLY A 37 3.96 -0.53 -2.70
CA GLY A 37 3.81 -1.98 -2.76
C GLY A 37 4.50 -2.63 -1.59
N MET A 38 4.33 -3.95 -1.46
CA MET A 38 4.99 -4.74 -0.43
C MET A 38 4.78 -4.17 0.98
N LEU A 39 3.58 -3.61 1.23
CA LEU A 39 3.23 -3.11 2.55
C LEU A 39 3.07 -4.29 3.50
N SER A 40 3.84 -4.30 4.55
CA SER A 40 3.89 -5.39 5.51
C SER A 40 3.95 -4.82 6.92
N VAL A 41 3.18 -5.39 7.84
CA VAL A 41 3.19 -5.02 9.25
C VAL A 41 3.25 -6.29 10.08
N ASP A 42 4.14 -6.33 11.06
CA ASP A 42 4.22 -7.43 12.00
C ASP A 42 2.87 -7.55 12.73
N PRO A 43 2.28 -8.76 12.79
CA PRO A 43 1.01 -8.95 13.51
C PRO A 43 1.05 -8.46 14.95
N ALA A 44 2.19 -8.53 15.62
CA ALA A 44 2.34 -8.02 16.99
C ALA A 44 2.20 -6.50 17.07
N ALA A 45 2.34 -5.80 15.94
CA ALA A 45 2.20 -4.34 15.86
C ALA A 45 0.84 -3.91 15.30
N PHE A 46 -0.07 -4.83 15.04
CA PHE A 46 -1.41 -4.48 14.58
C PHE A 46 -2.13 -3.64 15.63
N GLY A 47 -2.84 -2.61 15.17
CA GLY A 47 -3.55 -1.69 16.04
C GLY A 47 -2.70 -0.57 16.62
N ALA A 48 -1.38 -0.57 16.40
CA ALA A 48 -0.48 0.47 16.88
C ALA A 48 -0.32 1.64 15.89
N GLY A 49 -1.02 1.60 14.75
CA GLY A 49 -0.92 2.65 13.74
C GLY A 49 0.27 2.54 12.79
N THR A 50 1.02 1.44 12.85
CA THR A 50 2.22 1.23 12.03
C THR A 50 1.90 1.22 10.53
N GLY A 51 0.84 0.50 10.13
CA GLY A 51 0.44 0.44 8.72
C GLY A 51 0.05 1.81 8.18
N ARG A 52 -0.70 2.57 8.96
CA ARG A 52 -1.07 3.93 8.57
C ARG A 52 0.13 4.87 8.49
N ALA A 53 1.07 4.74 9.43
CA ALA A 53 2.30 5.53 9.41
C ALA A 53 3.15 5.23 8.18
N LEU A 54 3.28 3.95 7.81
CA LEU A 54 3.98 3.54 6.60
C LEU A 54 3.29 4.10 5.35
N LEU A 55 1.98 4.05 5.30
CA LEU A 55 1.21 4.56 4.17
C LEU A 55 1.37 6.09 4.05
N THR A 56 1.29 6.81 5.16
CA THR A 56 1.48 8.27 5.18
C THR A 56 2.90 8.63 4.72
N PHE A 57 3.90 7.91 5.20
CA PHE A 57 5.28 8.09 4.75
C PHE A 57 5.40 7.89 3.23
N ALA A 58 4.81 6.81 2.72
CA ALA A 58 4.84 6.51 1.29
C ALA A 58 4.19 7.63 0.47
N GLU A 59 3.05 8.15 0.92
CA GLU A 59 2.33 9.21 0.23
C GLU A 59 3.11 10.52 0.16
N GLN A 60 3.98 10.76 1.12
CA GLN A 60 4.78 12.00 1.18
C GLN A 60 6.15 11.88 0.52
N ARG A 61 6.57 10.67 0.21
CA ARG A 61 7.97 10.38 -0.17
C ARG A 61 8.45 11.13 -1.41
N HIS A 62 7.62 11.22 -2.44
CA HIS A 62 8.00 11.79 -3.73
C HIS A 62 7.27 13.08 -4.08
N GLY A 63 6.31 13.52 -3.27
CA GLY A 63 5.53 14.72 -3.55
C GLY A 63 4.69 14.64 -4.81
N THR A 64 4.33 13.44 -5.26
CA THR A 64 3.54 13.24 -6.47
C THR A 64 2.09 13.61 -6.26
N ALA A 65 1.36 13.84 -7.37
CA ALA A 65 -0.06 14.18 -7.33
C ALA A 65 -0.92 12.98 -6.93
N PHE A 66 -0.48 11.78 -7.29
CA PHE A 66 -1.24 10.55 -7.07
C PHE A 66 -0.37 9.48 -6.46
N MET A 67 -0.99 8.65 -5.63
CA MET A 67 -0.44 7.37 -5.19
C MET A 67 -1.27 6.25 -5.79
N GLN A 68 -0.59 5.22 -6.26
CA GLN A 68 -1.22 4.03 -6.86
C GLN A 68 -0.75 2.79 -6.11
N LEU A 69 -1.62 1.80 -6.03
CA LEU A 69 -1.27 0.48 -5.52
C LEU A 69 -2.04 -0.59 -6.27
N GLU A 70 -1.53 -1.81 -6.21
CA GLU A 70 -2.17 -2.96 -6.81
C GLU A 70 -2.46 -4.00 -5.73
N LEU A 71 -3.61 -4.67 -5.83
CA LEU A 71 -4.02 -5.73 -4.91
C LEU A 71 -4.35 -6.98 -5.72
N LEU A 72 -3.65 -8.06 -5.43
CA LEU A 72 -3.87 -9.35 -6.08
C LEU A 72 -4.90 -10.14 -5.30
N VAL A 73 -6.02 -10.48 -5.96
CA VAL A 73 -7.12 -11.24 -5.34
C VAL A 73 -7.29 -12.56 -6.09
N PRO A 74 -6.84 -13.69 -5.53
CA PRO A 74 -6.97 -14.98 -6.20
C PRO A 74 -8.43 -15.34 -6.47
N HIS A 75 -8.70 -16.01 -7.59
CA HIS A 75 -10.01 -16.54 -7.90
C HIS A 75 -10.30 -17.77 -7.02
N GLY A 76 -11.56 -18.15 -6.94
CA GLY A 76 -12.00 -19.33 -6.20
C GLY A 76 -12.59 -18.97 -4.86
N ALA A 77 -12.03 -19.55 -3.78
CA ALA A 77 -12.58 -19.36 -2.42
C ALA A 77 -12.55 -17.89 -1.99
N PRO A 78 -13.49 -17.46 -1.12
CA PRO A 78 -13.46 -16.09 -0.58
C PRO A 78 -12.16 -15.80 0.16
N HIS A 79 -11.70 -14.56 0.07
CA HIS A 79 -10.48 -14.10 0.73
C HIS A 79 -10.81 -12.93 1.67
N PRO A 80 -11.27 -13.21 2.91
CA PRO A 80 -11.68 -12.16 3.85
C PRO A 80 -10.57 -11.14 4.12
N GLN A 81 -9.31 -11.59 4.14
CA GLN A 81 -8.17 -10.69 4.35
C GLN A 81 -8.04 -9.68 3.21
N LYS A 82 -8.25 -10.11 1.96
CA LYS A 82 -8.18 -9.22 0.80
C LYS A 82 -9.34 -8.22 0.80
N GLU A 83 -10.51 -8.63 1.22
CA GLU A 83 -11.65 -7.73 1.34
C GLU A 83 -11.44 -6.71 2.48
N ARG A 84 -10.81 -7.11 3.59
CA ARG A 84 -10.42 -6.17 4.65
C ARG A 84 -9.41 -5.14 4.15
N LEU A 85 -8.46 -5.55 3.31
CA LEU A 85 -7.51 -4.62 2.70
C LEU A 85 -8.23 -3.65 1.76
N HIS A 86 -9.15 -4.14 0.93
CA HIS A 86 -9.96 -3.29 0.08
C HIS A 86 -10.70 -2.23 0.91
N ASP A 87 -11.35 -2.63 1.99
CA ASP A 87 -12.10 -1.71 2.86
C ASP A 87 -11.16 -0.69 3.53
N TRP A 88 -10.01 -1.15 3.99
CA TRP A 88 -9.03 -0.28 4.64
C TRP A 88 -8.48 0.78 3.69
N TYR A 89 -8.06 0.38 2.49
CA TYR A 89 -7.59 1.33 1.48
C TYR A 89 -8.70 2.29 1.08
N SER A 90 -9.92 1.80 0.92
CA SER A 90 -11.07 2.65 0.55
C SER A 90 -11.33 3.72 1.60
N ARG A 91 -11.28 3.36 2.89
CA ARG A 91 -11.43 4.33 3.98
C ARG A 91 -10.33 5.39 3.98
N LEU A 92 -9.16 5.06 3.48
CA LEU A 92 -8.01 5.97 3.42
C LEU A 92 -7.98 6.81 2.14
N GLY A 93 -9.01 6.71 1.31
CA GLY A 93 -9.18 7.54 0.13
C GLY A 93 -8.76 6.91 -1.19
N TYR A 94 -8.38 5.63 -1.19
CA TYR A 94 -8.04 4.92 -2.41
C TYR A 94 -9.30 4.44 -3.13
N VAL A 95 -9.35 4.66 -4.44
CA VAL A 95 -10.46 4.25 -5.29
C VAL A 95 -9.97 3.23 -6.30
N GLN A 96 -10.68 2.13 -6.41
CA GLN A 96 -10.38 1.13 -7.43
C GLN A 96 -10.67 1.69 -8.81
N ILE A 97 -9.65 1.76 -9.67
CA ILE A 97 -9.78 2.33 -11.02
C ILE A 97 -9.80 1.28 -12.10
N SER A 98 -9.32 0.08 -11.83
CA SER A 98 -9.33 -1.01 -12.80
C SER A 98 -9.17 -2.36 -12.12
N SER A 99 -9.51 -3.41 -12.87
CA SER A 99 -9.26 -4.79 -12.49
C SER A 99 -8.97 -5.56 -13.78
N ARG A 100 -7.97 -6.44 -13.74
CA ARG A 100 -7.66 -7.32 -14.85
C ARG A 100 -7.30 -8.70 -14.35
N VAL A 101 -7.56 -9.72 -15.17
CA VAL A 101 -7.16 -11.08 -14.84
C VAL A 101 -5.64 -11.17 -14.99
N PHE A 102 -5.02 -11.75 -13.98
CA PHE A 102 -3.58 -11.97 -13.92
C PHE A 102 -3.35 -13.44 -13.72
N ASP A 103 -2.71 -14.10 -14.68
CA ASP A 103 -2.48 -15.54 -14.66
C ASP A 103 -1.02 -15.80 -15.03
N GLU A 104 -0.20 -15.97 -14.00
CA GLU A 104 1.23 -16.23 -14.11
C GLU A 104 1.53 -17.67 -13.76
N PRO A 105 2.50 -18.32 -14.44
CA PRO A 105 2.82 -19.73 -14.17
C PRO A 105 3.19 -20.01 -12.70
N LEU A 106 3.70 -19.02 -11.98
CA LEU A 106 4.10 -19.19 -10.59
C LEU A 106 2.94 -19.07 -9.61
N LEU A 107 1.75 -18.63 -10.06
CA LEU A 107 0.57 -18.59 -9.23
C LEU A 107 -0.13 -19.94 -9.19
N ALA A 108 -0.83 -20.22 -8.10
CA ALA A 108 -1.64 -21.44 -7.97
C ALA A 108 -2.89 -21.42 -8.85
N GLY A 109 -3.15 -20.35 -9.56
CA GLY A 109 -4.30 -20.19 -10.46
C GLY A 109 -4.47 -18.71 -10.80
N PRO A 110 -5.49 -18.37 -11.61
CA PRO A 110 -5.74 -17.00 -11.99
C PRO A 110 -6.18 -16.15 -10.81
N ALA A 111 -5.90 -14.86 -10.91
CA ALA A 111 -6.25 -13.86 -9.89
C ALA A 111 -6.69 -12.59 -10.58
N ASP A 112 -7.43 -11.74 -9.86
CA ASP A 112 -7.70 -10.39 -10.29
C ASP A 112 -6.62 -9.47 -9.74
N LEU A 113 -6.05 -8.64 -10.60
CA LEU A 113 -5.14 -7.58 -10.18
C LEU A 113 -5.93 -6.28 -10.21
N ARG A 114 -6.26 -5.80 -9.02
CA ARG A 114 -7.01 -4.55 -8.83
C ARG A 114 -6.04 -3.39 -8.68
N THR A 115 -6.27 -2.32 -9.41
CA THR A 115 -5.47 -1.10 -9.29
C THR A 115 -6.28 -0.03 -8.58
N TYR A 116 -5.68 0.59 -7.57
CA TYR A 116 -6.29 1.64 -6.76
C TYR A 116 -5.47 2.91 -6.89
N ARG A 117 -6.14 4.06 -6.85
CA ARG A 117 -5.49 5.36 -6.92
C ARG A 117 -6.10 6.33 -5.91
N LYS A 118 -5.24 7.18 -5.36
CA LYS A 118 -5.61 8.26 -4.46
C LYS A 118 -4.98 9.55 -4.91
N SER A 119 -5.76 10.64 -4.94
CA SER A 119 -5.23 11.99 -5.13
C SER A 119 -4.58 12.46 -3.84
N LEU A 120 -3.32 12.90 -3.94
CA LEU A 120 -2.57 13.39 -2.79
C LEU A 120 -2.62 14.92 -2.68
N ARG A 121 -3.14 15.59 -3.70
CA ARG A 121 -3.27 17.04 -3.68
C ARG A 121 -4.50 17.43 -2.86
N ALA A 122 -4.34 18.48 -2.05
CA ALA A 122 -5.50 19.06 -1.37
C ALA A 122 -6.50 19.56 -2.41
N ALA A 123 -7.80 19.40 -2.10
CA ALA A 123 -8.84 19.97 -2.96
C ALA A 123 -8.66 21.49 -3.02
N PRO A 124 -8.88 22.11 -4.20
CA PRO A 124 -8.80 23.57 -4.28
C PRO A 124 -9.75 24.22 -3.29
N ALA A 125 -9.30 25.29 -2.65
CA ALA A 125 -10.17 26.12 -1.83
C ALA A 125 -11.23 26.77 -2.73
N THR A 126 -12.47 26.61 -2.35
CA THR A 126 -13.59 27.21 -3.07
C THR A 126 -14.18 28.36 -2.27
#